data_36acc892e1f16f16a7deaf70568b547d
#
_entry.id   36acc892e1f16f16a7deaf70568b547d
#
_cell.length_a   1.000
_cell.length_b   1.000
_cell.length_c   1.000
_cell.angle_alpha   90.00
_cell.angle_beta   90.00
_cell.angle_gamma   90.00
#
_symmetry.space_group_name_H-M   'P 1'
#
loop_
_entity.id
_entity.type
_entity.pdbx_description
1 polymer ?
#
loop_
_entity_poly.entity_id
_entity_poly.type
_entity_poly.pdbx_seq_one_letter_code
_entity_poly.pdbx_strand_id
1 'polypeptide(L)'
;MKTALVIMAAGIGSRFGGGIKQLAAVGPNGEIIMDYSIHDAIEAGFDKIVFIIRHDIEEAFKEAIGDRIEKICAGLGVEIDYAFQALENVPEGFSVPEGRSKPWGTGQAVLACKGIIKEPFAVINADDYYGKEAFVRLHDFLQGYTPDKPGDLAMAGFVLKNTLSDNGAVTRGICQMNDAHYLTGGIEKTADGAAAGGKSIDIDSLVSMNMWALTPEFVDLLESGFVEFFEKAAPANPLKAEYLLPIYIDELLHADKVSVKVLPTHDKWFGVTYAEDKQTVIDSFARLVADGVYKKDLFSDLKK
;
A
#
# COMPACT_ATOMS: atom_id res chain seq x y z
N MET A 1 -7.31 18.94 8.43
CA MET A 1 -5.86 18.70 8.58
C MET A 1 -5.35 18.09 7.27
N LYS A 2 -4.13 18.45 6.81
CA LYS A 2 -3.55 17.80 5.63
C LYS A 2 -3.27 16.32 5.89
N THR A 3 -3.49 15.51 4.87
CA THR A 3 -3.23 14.07 4.87
C THR A 3 -2.55 13.66 3.57
N ALA A 4 -1.66 12.67 3.63
CA ALA A 4 -0.95 12.18 2.45
C ALA A 4 -1.32 10.73 2.09
N LEU A 5 -1.31 10.43 0.79
CA LEU A 5 -1.29 9.07 0.28
C LEU A 5 0.12 8.74 -0.19
N VAL A 6 0.70 7.69 0.35
CA VAL A 6 2.00 7.13 -0.06
C VAL A 6 1.75 5.89 -0.91
N ILE A 7 2.29 5.88 -2.12
CA ILE A 7 2.12 4.79 -3.09
C ILE A 7 3.47 4.09 -3.30
N MET A 8 3.54 2.82 -2.91
CA MET A 8 4.74 2.00 -3.08
C MET A 8 4.85 1.52 -4.53
N ALA A 9 5.59 2.26 -5.35
CA ALA A 9 5.76 2.03 -6.78
C ALA A 9 7.18 1.59 -7.20
N ALA A 10 8.10 1.39 -6.26
CA ALA A 10 9.49 0.99 -6.55
C ALA A 10 9.60 -0.39 -7.23
N GLY A 11 8.61 -1.28 -7.04
CA GLY A 11 8.53 -2.59 -7.68
C GLY A 11 7.98 -2.59 -9.10
N ILE A 12 7.49 -1.46 -9.59
CA ILE A 12 6.90 -1.34 -10.93
C ILE A 12 7.93 -1.69 -12.01
N GLY A 13 7.54 -2.55 -12.95
CA GLY A 13 8.37 -2.97 -14.09
C GLY A 13 9.32 -4.12 -13.81
N SER A 14 9.55 -4.53 -12.54
CA SER A 14 10.45 -5.62 -12.21
C SER A 14 9.85 -7.02 -12.47
N ARG A 15 8.53 -7.16 -12.36
CA ARG A 15 7.83 -8.46 -12.45
C ARG A 15 7.65 -8.96 -13.88
N PHE A 16 7.63 -8.10 -14.89
CA PHE A 16 7.25 -8.46 -16.26
C PHE A 16 8.34 -8.28 -17.31
N GLY A 17 9.58 -7.96 -16.92
CA GLY A 17 10.74 -7.85 -17.84
C GLY A 17 10.66 -6.76 -18.91
N GLY A 18 9.62 -5.92 -18.89
CA GLY A 18 9.30 -4.97 -19.97
C GLY A 18 9.31 -3.48 -19.59
N GLY A 19 9.64 -3.16 -18.36
CA GLY A 19 9.69 -1.76 -17.89
C GLY A 19 8.30 -1.14 -17.64
N ILE A 20 8.30 0.12 -17.20
CA ILE A 20 7.10 0.91 -16.84
C ILE A 20 6.12 1.06 -17.99
N LYS A 21 6.62 1.11 -19.23
CA LYS A 21 5.79 1.22 -20.45
C LYS A 21 4.80 0.07 -20.65
N GLN A 22 4.92 -1.00 -19.86
CA GLN A 22 4.01 -2.16 -19.86
C GLN A 22 3.01 -2.17 -18.72
N LEU A 23 2.86 -1.10 -17.96
CA LEU A 23 1.74 -0.97 -17.03
C LEU A 23 0.45 -1.13 -17.83
N ALA A 24 -0.29 -2.17 -17.50
CA ALA A 24 -1.49 -2.51 -18.24
C ALA A 24 -2.53 -1.41 -18.07
N ALA A 25 -2.91 -0.79 -19.18
CA ALA A 25 -4.11 0.02 -19.22
C ALA A 25 -5.31 -0.86 -18.88
N VAL A 26 -6.12 -0.40 -17.94
CA VAL A 26 -7.32 -1.09 -17.46
C VAL A 26 -8.58 -0.24 -17.64
N GLY A 27 -8.42 1.07 -17.79
CA GLY A 27 -9.49 2.02 -18.03
C GLY A 27 -9.69 2.37 -19.50
N PRO A 28 -10.82 3.02 -19.85
CA PRO A 28 -11.21 3.31 -21.24
C PRO A 28 -10.32 4.32 -21.97
N ASN A 29 -9.58 5.17 -21.24
CA ASN A 29 -8.66 6.16 -21.83
C ASN A 29 -7.20 5.85 -21.54
N GLY A 30 -6.90 4.62 -21.15
CA GLY A 30 -5.54 4.19 -20.85
C GLY A 30 -5.15 4.33 -19.37
N GLU A 31 -6.12 4.56 -18.49
CA GLU A 31 -5.89 4.59 -17.06
C GLU A 31 -5.35 3.24 -16.56
N ILE A 32 -4.44 3.30 -15.61
CA ILE A 32 -3.89 2.14 -14.89
C ILE A 32 -4.55 2.02 -13.51
N ILE A 33 -4.33 0.93 -12.79
CA ILE A 33 -4.93 0.70 -11.46
C ILE A 33 -4.63 1.86 -10.50
N MET A 34 -3.38 2.35 -10.50
CA MET A 34 -2.95 3.44 -9.63
C MET A 34 -3.74 4.75 -9.87
N ASP A 35 -4.20 5.02 -11.09
CA ASP A 35 -5.00 6.22 -11.38
C ASP A 35 -6.31 6.21 -10.59
N TYR A 36 -6.95 5.05 -10.46
CA TYR A 36 -8.17 4.89 -9.67
C TYR A 36 -7.89 5.07 -8.17
N SER A 37 -6.78 4.54 -7.67
CA SER A 37 -6.38 4.76 -6.27
C SER A 37 -6.11 6.24 -5.98
N ILE A 38 -5.47 6.97 -6.90
CA ILE A 38 -5.25 8.42 -6.79
C ILE A 38 -6.57 9.17 -6.83
N HIS A 39 -7.47 8.83 -7.77
CA HIS A 39 -8.80 9.43 -7.84
C HIS A 39 -9.56 9.27 -6.53
N ASP A 40 -9.63 8.03 -6.01
CA ASP A 40 -10.39 7.71 -4.80
C ASP A 40 -9.81 8.39 -3.56
N ALA A 41 -8.49 8.49 -3.47
CA ALA A 41 -7.83 9.22 -2.39
C ALA A 41 -8.15 10.72 -2.44
N ILE A 42 -8.09 11.36 -3.61
CA ILE A 42 -8.42 12.78 -3.78
C ILE A 42 -9.90 13.01 -3.47
N GLU A 43 -10.80 12.15 -3.94
CA GLU A 43 -12.24 12.22 -3.64
C GLU A 43 -12.50 12.06 -2.13
N ALA A 44 -11.75 11.21 -1.44
CA ALA A 44 -11.83 11.03 0.01
C ALA A 44 -11.28 12.22 0.82
N GLY A 45 -10.47 13.11 0.19
CA GLY A 45 -9.96 14.31 0.83
C GLY A 45 -8.45 14.34 1.08
N PHE A 46 -7.68 13.40 0.54
CA PHE A 46 -6.22 13.47 0.62
C PHE A 46 -5.68 14.64 -0.21
N ASP A 47 -4.75 15.41 0.37
CA ASP A 47 -4.23 16.65 -0.22
C ASP A 47 -2.80 16.50 -0.77
N LYS A 48 -2.18 15.35 -0.56
CA LYS A 48 -0.80 15.07 -1.00
C LYS A 48 -0.66 13.63 -1.45
N ILE A 49 0.05 13.43 -2.55
CA ILE A 49 0.44 12.09 -3.05
C ILE A 49 1.96 12.01 -3.02
N VAL A 50 2.51 10.93 -2.48
CA VAL A 50 3.95 10.65 -2.50
C VAL A 50 4.20 9.33 -3.21
N PHE A 51 4.94 9.36 -4.30
CA PHE A 51 5.35 8.16 -5.00
C PHE A 51 6.69 7.66 -4.45
N ILE A 52 6.73 6.43 -3.97
CA ILE A 52 8.00 5.74 -3.67
C ILE A 52 8.43 5.01 -4.92
N ILE A 53 9.52 5.46 -5.54
CA ILE A 53 10.09 4.88 -6.76
C ILE A 53 11.58 4.58 -6.57
N ARG A 54 12.24 4.02 -7.58
CA ARG A 54 13.71 3.92 -7.64
C ARG A 54 14.25 4.99 -8.58
N HIS A 55 15.49 5.44 -8.37
CA HIS A 55 16.13 6.43 -9.23
C HIS A 55 16.27 5.95 -10.69
N ASP A 56 16.54 4.66 -10.90
CA ASP A 56 16.71 4.08 -12.24
C ASP A 56 15.44 4.08 -13.11
N ILE A 57 14.27 4.27 -12.49
CA ILE A 57 12.99 4.32 -13.21
C ILE A 57 12.36 5.72 -13.20
N GLU A 58 12.98 6.73 -12.60
CA GLU A 58 12.37 8.04 -12.37
C GLU A 58 11.88 8.70 -13.67
N GLU A 59 12.76 8.82 -14.69
CA GLU A 59 12.41 9.45 -15.96
C GLU A 59 11.25 8.71 -16.65
N ALA A 60 11.35 7.37 -16.74
CA ALA A 60 10.32 6.56 -17.36
C ALA A 60 8.99 6.59 -16.57
N PHE A 61 9.05 6.70 -15.23
CA PHE A 61 7.86 6.84 -14.40
C PHE A 61 7.20 8.19 -14.61
N LYS A 62 7.97 9.28 -14.64
CA LYS A 62 7.45 10.63 -14.90
C LYS A 62 6.81 10.72 -16.28
N GLU A 63 7.50 10.25 -17.32
CA GLU A 63 6.97 10.23 -18.71
C GLU A 63 5.65 9.44 -18.82
N ALA A 64 5.57 8.29 -18.16
CA ALA A 64 4.41 7.39 -18.29
C ALA A 64 3.21 7.79 -17.40
N ILE A 65 3.48 8.34 -16.22
CA ILE A 65 2.48 8.55 -15.16
C ILE A 65 2.64 9.92 -14.51
N GLY A 66 3.83 10.23 -13.99
CA GLY A 66 4.08 11.36 -13.10
C GLY A 66 3.62 12.69 -13.68
N ASP A 67 4.09 13.06 -14.87
CA ASP A 67 3.80 14.35 -15.50
C ASP A 67 2.29 14.57 -15.71
N ARG A 68 1.56 13.50 -16.05
CA ARG A 68 0.10 13.55 -16.23
C ARG A 68 -0.60 13.75 -14.88
N ILE A 69 -0.20 13.00 -13.87
CA ILE A 69 -0.80 13.08 -12.53
C ILE A 69 -0.45 14.41 -11.85
N GLU A 70 0.80 14.89 -11.97
CA GLU A 70 1.19 16.21 -11.48
C GLU A 70 0.31 17.33 -12.05
N LYS A 71 0.04 17.29 -13.36
CA LYS A 71 -0.83 18.28 -14.02
C LYS A 71 -2.27 18.23 -13.49
N ILE A 72 -2.82 17.03 -13.29
CA ILE A 72 -4.17 16.83 -12.74
C ILE A 72 -4.21 17.35 -11.29
N CYS A 73 -3.28 16.92 -10.46
CA CYS A 73 -3.20 17.27 -9.05
C CYS A 73 -2.99 18.77 -8.84
N ALA A 74 -2.15 19.43 -9.65
CA ALA A 74 -1.96 20.87 -9.63
C ALA A 74 -3.28 21.63 -9.89
N GLY A 75 -4.11 21.14 -10.83
CA GLY A 75 -5.45 21.68 -11.10
C GLY A 75 -6.41 21.54 -9.90
N LEU A 76 -6.22 20.53 -9.07
CA LEU A 76 -7.05 20.22 -7.90
C LEU A 76 -6.47 20.77 -6.57
N GLY A 77 -5.25 21.32 -6.59
CA GLY A 77 -4.57 21.83 -5.38
C GLY A 77 -3.99 20.70 -4.51
N VAL A 78 -3.73 19.54 -5.08
CA VAL A 78 -3.09 18.38 -4.43
C VAL A 78 -1.59 18.42 -4.68
N GLU A 79 -0.79 18.24 -3.63
CA GLU A 79 0.67 18.24 -3.69
C GLU A 79 1.19 16.87 -4.21
N ILE A 80 2.28 16.88 -4.98
CA ILE A 80 2.98 15.67 -5.42
C ILE A 80 4.43 15.74 -4.95
N ASP A 81 4.90 14.63 -4.36
CA ASP A 81 6.30 14.44 -4.00
C ASP A 81 6.79 13.04 -4.43
N TYR A 82 8.10 12.88 -4.48
CA TYR A 82 8.78 11.63 -4.78
C TYR A 82 9.73 11.25 -3.66
N ALA A 83 9.66 9.99 -3.23
CA ALA A 83 10.62 9.37 -2.33
C ALA A 83 11.37 8.26 -3.08
N PHE A 84 12.64 8.06 -2.77
CA PHE A 84 13.48 7.14 -3.52
C PHE A 84 13.93 5.98 -2.64
N GLN A 85 13.41 4.79 -2.96
CA GLN A 85 13.92 3.54 -2.37
C GLN A 85 15.19 3.14 -3.08
N ALA A 86 16.32 3.10 -2.35
CA ALA A 86 17.60 2.67 -2.87
C ALA A 86 18.18 1.53 -2.02
N LEU A 87 18.85 0.59 -2.69
CA LEU A 87 19.49 -0.55 -2.03
C LEU A 87 20.59 -0.11 -1.08
N GLU A 88 21.26 0.98 -1.42
CA GLU A 88 22.39 1.59 -0.71
C GLU A 88 21.96 2.36 0.55
N ASN A 89 20.67 2.68 0.69
CA ASN A 89 20.13 3.34 1.86
C ASN A 89 20.03 2.35 3.02
N VAL A 90 21.15 2.09 3.65
CA VAL A 90 21.33 1.22 4.82
C VAL A 90 21.67 2.07 6.06
N PRO A 91 21.41 1.58 7.29
CA PRO A 91 21.76 2.32 8.49
C PRO A 91 23.29 2.57 8.60
N GLU A 92 23.64 3.63 9.33
CA GLU A 92 25.06 3.96 9.58
C GLU A 92 25.80 2.77 10.23
N GLY A 93 27.00 2.51 9.74
CA GLY A 93 27.84 1.38 10.20
C GLY A 93 27.58 0.05 9.49
N PHE A 94 26.54 -0.02 8.63
CA PHE A 94 26.25 -1.21 7.82
C PHE A 94 26.58 -0.97 6.35
N SER A 95 26.68 -2.07 5.60
CA SER A 95 26.93 -2.04 4.16
C SER A 95 26.01 -3.03 3.44
N VAL A 96 25.78 -2.80 2.16
CA VAL A 96 25.04 -3.75 1.30
C VAL A 96 25.88 -5.01 1.14
N PRO A 97 25.34 -6.20 1.45
CA PRO A 97 26.06 -7.46 1.25
C PRO A 97 26.44 -7.68 -0.21
N GLU A 98 27.64 -8.20 -0.45
CA GLU A 98 28.11 -8.54 -1.79
C GLU A 98 27.11 -9.50 -2.48
N GLY A 99 26.77 -9.19 -3.73
CA GLY A 99 25.82 -9.97 -4.54
C GLY A 99 24.34 -9.71 -4.23
N ARG A 100 23.99 -8.84 -3.28
CA ARG A 100 22.60 -8.48 -3.05
C ARG A 100 22.11 -7.50 -4.13
N SER A 101 21.01 -7.85 -4.78
CA SER A 101 20.28 -6.98 -5.72
C SER A 101 18.83 -6.73 -5.30
N LYS A 102 18.35 -7.49 -4.30
CA LYS A 102 16.96 -7.38 -3.81
C LYS A 102 16.79 -6.17 -2.91
N PRO A 103 15.77 -5.31 -3.11
CA PRO A 103 15.42 -4.23 -2.18
C PRO A 103 15.14 -4.77 -0.76
N TRP A 104 15.20 -3.88 0.23
CA TRP A 104 15.08 -4.27 1.64
C TRP A 104 13.64 -4.48 2.12
N GLY A 105 12.64 -4.33 1.25
CA GLY A 105 11.23 -4.58 1.56
C GLY A 105 10.40 -3.31 1.78
N THR A 106 9.11 -3.51 2.13
CA THR A 106 8.12 -2.44 2.21
C THR A 106 8.33 -1.49 3.39
N GLY A 107 8.93 -1.94 4.49
CA GLY A 107 9.31 -1.07 5.60
C GLY A 107 10.37 -0.06 5.20
N GLN A 108 11.43 -0.49 4.48
CA GLN A 108 12.44 0.43 3.96
C GLN A 108 11.88 1.35 2.86
N ALA A 109 10.91 0.86 2.08
CA ALA A 109 10.24 1.71 1.09
C ALA A 109 9.55 2.89 1.78
N VAL A 110 8.75 2.65 2.83
CA VAL A 110 8.08 3.72 3.58
C VAL A 110 9.09 4.60 4.32
N LEU A 111 10.17 4.03 4.84
CA LEU A 111 11.26 4.80 5.46
C LEU A 111 11.89 5.82 4.51
N ALA A 112 11.90 5.57 3.19
CA ALA A 112 12.37 6.55 2.21
C ALA A 112 11.57 7.86 2.20
N CYS A 113 10.37 7.89 2.80
CA CYS A 113 9.57 9.10 2.96
C CYS A 113 10.04 10.00 4.12
N LYS A 114 11.08 9.60 4.87
CA LYS A 114 11.62 10.41 5.98
C LYS A 114 12.05 11.80 5.49
N GLY A 115 11.56 12.84 6.19
CA GLY A 115 11.77 14.23 5.82
C GLY A 115 10.84 14.79 4.73
N ILE A 116 10.12 13.93 4.00
CA ILE A 116 9.13 14.30 2.99
C ILE A 116 7.72 14.33 3.60
N ILE A 117 7.37 13.30 4.36
CA ILE A 117 6.07 13.19 5.06
C ILE A 117 6.17 13.89 6.42
N LYS A 118 5.22 14.80 6.66
CA LYS A 118 5.06 15.54 7.94
C LYS A 118 3.63 15.47 8.44
N GLU A 119 2.72 15.02 7.63
CA GLU A 119 1.31 14.82 7.85
C GLU A 119 0.97 13.35 8.11
N PRO A 120 -0.14 13.02 8.80
CA PRO A 120 -0.64 11.67 8.87
C PRO A 120 -0.94 11.15 7.46
N PHE A 121 -0.67 9.88 7.21
CA PHE A 121 -0.64 9.36 5.85
C PHE A 121 -1.17 7.93 5.72
N ALA A 122 -1.72 7.62 4.56
CA ALA A 122 -2.03 6.26 4.17
C ALA A 122 -0.91 5.68 3.29
N VAL A 123 -0.75 4.36 3.33
CA VAL A 123 0.21 3.61 2.48
C VAL A 123 -0.54 2.54 1.71
N ILE A 124 -0.27 2.44 0.40
CA ILE A 124 -0.84 1.44 -0.50
C ILE A 124 0.20 0.85 -1.46
N ASN A 125 -0.11 -0.28 -2.05
CA ASN A 125 0.61 -0.81 -3.21
C ASN A 125 0.13 -0.11 -4.49
N ALA A 126 1.01 0.06 -5.46
CA ALA A 126 0.72 0.74 -6.72
C ALA A 126 -0.09 -0.12 -7.71
N ASP A 127 -0.09 -1.44 -7.54
CA ASP A 127 -0.66 -2.43 -8.45
C ASP A 127 -1.96 -3.07 -7.93
N ASP A 128 -2.50 -2.55 -6.82
CA ASP A 128 -3.73 -3.02 -6.18
C ASP A 128 -4.85 -1.99 -6.29
N TYR A 129 -6.08 -2.47 -6.55
CA TYR A 129 -7.31 -1.69 -6.44
C TYR A 129 -7.97 -1.93 -5.09
N TYR A 130 -8.33 -0.85 -4.39
CA TYR A 130 -8.82 -0.89 -3.01
C TYR A 130 -10.29 -0.47 -2.87
N GLY A 131 -10.85 0.25 -3.86
CA GLY A 131 -12.19 0.80 -3.80
C GLY A 131 -12.31 2.08 -2.96
N LYS A 132 -13.42 2.78 -3.14
CA LYS A 132 -13.64 4.12 -2.58
C LYS A 132 -13.84 4.14 -1.07
N GLU A 133 -14.59 3.17 -0.52
CA GLU A 133 -14.91 3.11 0.92
C GLU A 133 -13.64 3.00 1.76
N ALA A 134 -12.68 2.20 1.32
CA ALA A 134 -11.41 2.02 2.04
C ALA A 134 -10.65 3.35 2.19
N PHE A 135 -10.57 4.18 1.15
CA PHE A 135 -9.92 5.50 1.23
C PHE A 135 -10.66 6.46 2.16
N VAL A 136 -11.99 6.49 2.11
CA VAL A 136 -12.80 7.33 3.03
C VAL A 136 -12.56 6.90 4.48
N ARG A 137 -12.59 5.59 4.76
CA ARG A 137 -12.36 5.05 6.12
C ARG A 137 -10.99 5.45 6.68
N LEU A 138 -9.93 5.31 5.85
CA LEU A 138 -8.59 5.71 6.29
C LEU A 138 -8.46 7.22 6.44
N HIS A 139 -9.00 8.01 5.51
CA HIS A 139 -8.96 9.46 5.62
C HIS A 139 -9.67 9.96 6.89
N ASP A 140 -10.87 9.47 7.17
CA ASP A 140 -11.62 9.82 8.38
C ASP A 140 -10.83 9.50 9.67
N PHE A 141 -10.15 8.32 9.69
CA PHE A 141 -9.28 7.97 10.81
C PHE A 141 -8.11 8.94 10.95
N LEU A 142 -7.43 9.25 9.84
CA LEU A 142 -6.28 10.16 9.83
C LEU A 142 -6.65 11.60 10.23
N GLN A 143 -7.88 12.05 9.95
CA GLN A 143 -8.38 13.35 10.41
C GLN A 143 -8.48 13.44 11.95
N GLY A 144 -8.53 12.31 12.64
CA GLY A 144 -8.50 12.21 14.11
C GLY A 144 -7.09 12.17 14.72
N TYR A 145 -6.04 12.24 13.90
CA TYR A 145 -4.65 12.22 14.38
C TYR A 145 -4.35 13.38 15.34
N THR A 146 -3.61 13.04 16.41
CA THR A 146 -3.05 14.02 17.36
C THR A 146 -1.61 13.61 17.73
N PRO A 147 -0.67 14.57 17.86
CA PRO A 147 0.75 14.26 18.13
C PRO A 147 1.02 13.56 19.46
N ASP A 148 0.08 13.59 20.40
CA ASP A 148 0.17 12.90 21.69
C ASP A 148 -0.10 11.39 21.59
N LYS A 149 -0.54 10.91 20.42
CA LYS A 149 -0.83 9.50 20.14
C LYS A 149 -0.09 8.99 18.92
N PRO A 150 1.25 9.02 18.93
CA PRO A 150 2.05 8.66 17.75
C PRO A 150 1.95 7.17 17.37
N GLY A 151 1.49 6.32 18.28
CA GLY A 151 1.32 4.88 18.06
C GLY A 151 -0.09 4.45 17.66
N ASP A 152 -1.04 5.40 17.49
CA ASP A 152 -2.39 5.09 17.03
C ASP A 152 -2.38 4.92 15.51
N LEU A 153 -2.42 3.67 15.05
CA LEU A 153 -2.41 3.27 13.65
C LEU A 153 -3.75 2.65 13.26
N ALA A 154 -4.00 2.55 11.96
CA ALA A 154 -5.11 1.77 11.44
C ALA A 154 -4.74 1.03 10.15
N MET A 155 -5.61 0.11 9.76
CA MET A 155 -5.55 -0.56 8.48
C MET A 155 -6.96 -0.78 7.93
N ALA A 156 -7.10 -0.81 6.60
CA ALA A 156 -8.33 -1.26 5.98
C ALA A 156 -8.45 -2.78 6.11
N GLY A 157 -9.57 -3.26 6.66
CA GLY A 157 -9.92 -4.66 6.78
C GLY A 157 -10.92 -5.05 5.68
N PHE A 158 -10.48 -5.82 4.70
CA PHE A 158 -11.32 -6.27 3.60
C PHE A 158 -12.01 -7.59 3.96
N VAL A 159 -13.27 -7.74 3.57
CA VAL A 159 -13.96 -9.02 3.73
C VAL A 159 -13.31 -10.06 2.82
N LEU A 160 -12.88 -11.20 3.35
CA LEU A 160 -12.09 -12.22 2.64
C LEU A 160 -12.69 -12.58 1.29
N LYS A 161 -14.01 -12.86 1.22
CA LYS A 161 -14.70 -13.20 -0.04
C LYS A 161 -14.57 -12.14 -1.14
N ASN A 162 -14.33 -10.87 -0.76
CA ASN A 162 -14.15 -9.76 -1.69
C ASN A 162 -12.71 -9.61 -2.19
N THR A 163 -11.79 -10.51 -1.80
CA THR A 163 -10.37 -10.48 -2.15
C THR A 163 -9.88 -11.74 -2.85
N LEU A 164 -10.79 -12.67 -3.13
CA LEU A 164 -10.46 -13.95 -3.78
C LEU A 164 -10.27 -13.76 -5.28
N SER A 165 -9.43 -14.61 -5.89
CA SER A 165 -9.23 -14.69 -7.33
C SER A 165 -9.94 -15.92 -7.89
N ASP A 166 -10.55 -15.78 -9.06
CA ASP A 166 -11.14 -16.91 -9.80
C ASP A 166 -10.05 -17.75 -10.50
N ASN A 167 -8.82 -17.23 -10.62
CA ASN A 167 -7.73 -17.83 -11.40
C ASN A 167 -6.73 -18.64 -10.57
N GLY A 168 -6.92 -18.74 -9.26
CA GLY A 168 -6.03 -19.53 -8.41
C GLY A 168 -6.12 -19.23 -6.92
N ALA A 169 -5.41 -20.05 -6.17
CA ALA A 169 -5.31 -19.92 -4.73
C ALA A 169 -4.54 -18.65 -4.34
N VAL A 170 -5.03 -17.93 -3.36
CA VAL A 170 -4.42 -16.71 -2.85
C VAL A 170 -4.14 -16.82 -1.34
N THR A 171 -2.98 -16.32 -0.92
CA THR A 171 -2.64 -16.21 0.51
C THR A 171 -3.14 -14.88 1.05
N ARG A 172 -3.89 -14.91 2.14
CA ARG A 172 -4.40 -13.71 2.83
C ARG A 172 -4.03 -13.72 4.31
N GLY A 173 -3.83 -12.54 4.85
CA GLY A 173 -3.60 -12.35 6.28
C GLY A 173 -4.90 -12.07 7.02
N ILE A 174 -5.41 -13.04 7.79
CA ILE A 174 -6.61 -12.84 8.60
C ILE A 174 -6.29 -11.96 9.80
N CYS A 175 -7.10 -10.93 10.04
CA CYS A 175 -6.96 -10.03 11.17
C CYS A 175 -7.52 -10.69 12.44
N GLN A 176 -6.66 -10.93 13.43
CA GLN A 176 -7.08 -11.26 14.77
C GLN A 176 -7.36 -9.96 15.53
N MET A 177 -8.58 -9.77 16.03
CA MET A 177 -8.98 -8.51 16.65
C MET A 177 -9.96 -8.74 17.80
N ASN A 178 -10.02 -7.75 18.70
CA ASN A 178 -11.00 -7.70 19.77
C ASN A 178 -12.35 -7.13 19.27
N ASP A 179 -13.35 -7.11 20.15
CA ASP A 179 -14.71 -6.59 19.83
C ASP A 179 -14.72 -5.10 19.46
N ALA A 180 -13.69 -4.35 19.83
CA ALA A 180 -13.51 -2.95 19.46
C ALA A 180 -12.75 -2.78 18.13
N HIS A 181 -12.50 -3.86 17.42
CA HIS A 181 -11.78 -3.91 16.12
C HIS A 181 -10.30 -3.44 16.22
N TYR A 182 -9.64 -3.65 17.35
CA TYR A 182 -8.19 -3.49 17.42
C TYR A 182 -7.50 -4.84 17.22
N LEU A 183 -6.40 -4.86 16.46
CA LEU A 183 -5.58 -6.06 16.33
C LEU A 183 -5.09 -6.50 17.71
N THR A 184 -5.19 -7.79 17.98
CA THR A 184 -4.76 -8.44 19.25
C THR A 184 -3.60 -9.40 19.06
N GLY A 185 -3.24 -9.68 17.82
CA GLY A 185 -2.15 -10.57 17.43
C GLY A 185 -1.85 -10.41 15.95
N GLY A 186 -0.85 -11.18 15.50
CA GLY A 186 -0.38 -11.13 14.14
C GLY A 186 -1.46 -11.38 13.10
N ILE A 187 -1.13 -11.00 11.88
CA ILE A 187 -1.92 -11.34 10.72
C ILE A 187 -1.58 -12.79 10.35
N GLU A 188 -2.43 -13.74 10.71
CA GLU A 188 -2.24 -15.14 10.33
C GLU A 188 -2.28 -15.29 8.80
N LYS A 189 -1.21 -15.82 8.23
CA LYS A 189 -1.18 -16.18 6.81
C LYS A 189 -1.92 -17.50 6.62
N THR A 190 -3.02 -17.46 5.86
CA THR A 190 -3.68 -18.67 5.39
C THR A 190 -3.26 -18.94 3.95
N ALA A 191 -2.80 -20.14 3.68
CA ALA A 191 -2.63 -20.62 2.30
C ALA A 191 -3.98 -21.17 1.80
N ASP A 192 -4.41 -20.73 0.63
CA ASP A 192 -5.32 -21.45 -0.26
C ASP A 192 -6.78 -21.64 0.16
N GLY A 193 -7.40 -20.73 0.88
CA GLY A 193 -8.83 -20.90 1.25
C GLY A 193 -9.10 -22.20 2.02
N ALA A 194 -8.06 -22.99 2.26
CA ALA A 194 -8.06 -24.20 3.06
C ALA A 194 -7.54 -23.88 4.46
N ALA A 195 -8.15 -24.44 5.42
CA ALA A 195 -7.94 -24.27 6.84
C ALA A 195 -6.48 -24.24 7.27
N ALA A 196 -6.05 -23.21 7.97
CA ALA A 196 -4.96 -23.33 8.93
C ALA A 196 -5.37 -24.40 9.97
N GLY A 197 -4.74 -25.57 9.96
CA GLY A 197 -5.02 -26.65 10.92
C GLY A 197 -6.36 -27.38 10.75
N GLY A 198 -6.96 -27.44 9.52
CA GLY A 198 -8.15 -28.24 9.24
C GLY A 198 -9.49 -27.59 9.64
N LYS A 199 -9.51 -26.30 10.00
CA LYS A 199 -10.76 -25.54 10.25
C LYS A 199 -11.16 -24.76 9.00
N SER A 200 -12.45 -24.74 8.63
CA SER A 200 -12.95 -23.88 7.56
C SER A 200 -12.77 -22.41 7.97
N ILE A 201 -12.18 -21.62 7.06
CA ILE A 201 -12.03 -20.18 7.27
C ILE A 201 -13.40 -19.54 6.98
N ASP A 202 -13.83 -18.64 7.88
CA ASP A 202 -15.01 -17.83 7.65
C ASP A 202 -14.71 -16.83 6.52
N ILE A 203 -15.45 -16.93 5.42
CA ILE A 203 -15.32 -16.06 4.24
C ILE A 203 -15.70 -14.60 4.53
N ASP A 204 -16.36 -14.35 5.65
CA ASP A 204 -16.70 -13.00 6.13
C ASP A 204 -15.63 -12.42 7.08
N SER A 205 -14.55 -13.17 7.37
CA SER A 205 -13.40 -12.67 8.12
C SER A 205 -12.77 -11.45 7.44
N LEU A 206 -12.24 -10.52 8.24
CA LEU A 206 -11.47 -9.39 7.72
C LEU A 206 -10.02 -9.79 7.48
N VAL A 207 -9.48 -9.34 6.34
CA VAL A 207 -8.10 -9.61 5.92
C VAL A 207 -7.34 -8.33 5.60
N SER A 208 -6.03 -8.38 5.78
CA SER A 208 -5.12 -7.31 5.38
C SER A 208 -4.79 -7.40 3.90
N MET A 209 -4.92 -6.27 3.21
CA MET A 209 -4.48 -6.08 1.83
C MET A 209 -3.36 -5.02 1.74
N ASN A 210 -2.60 -4.85 2.82
CA ASN A 210 -1.47 -3.93 2.92
C ASN A 210 -1.84 -2.45 2.68
N MET A 211 -3.00 -2.05 3.17
CA MET A 211 -3.49 -0.68 3.13
C MET A 211 -3.55 -0.12 4.56
N TRP A 212 -2.66 0.81 4.88
CA TRP A 212 -2.39 1.28 6.24
C TRP A 212 -2.63 2.77 6.39
N ALA A 213 -3.05 3.20 7.60
CA ALA A 213 -3.04 4.58 8.06
C ALA A 213 -2.01 4.74 9.18
N LEU A 214 -1.04 5.60 8.97
CA LEU A 214 0.16 5.76 9.79
C LEU A 214 0.32 7.21 10.23
N THR A 215 1.03 7.41 11.34
CA THR A 215 1.39 8.73 11.85
C THR A 215 2.75 9.19 11.30
N PRO A 216 3.03 10.49 11.24
CA PRO A 216 4.35 10.97 10.82
C PRO A 216 5.49 10.39 11.67
N GLU A 217 5.28 10.24 12.97
CA GLU A 217 6.25 9.71 13.92
C GLU A 217 6.55 8.23 13.71
N PHE A 218 5.65 7.50 13.05
CA PHE A 218 5.87 6.09 12.71
C PHE A 218 7.11 5.91 11.81
N VAL A 219 7.48 6.92 11.03
CA VAL A 219 8.70 6.89 10.21
C VAL A 219 9.97 6.81 11.06
N ASP A 220 9.98 7.43 12.26
CA ASP A 220 11.11 7.32 13.20
C ASP A 220 11.16 5.94 13.85
N LEU A 221 10.01 5.31 14.09
CA LEU A 221 9.97 3.89 14.52
C LEU A 221 10.51 2.99 13.43
N LEU A 222 10.15 3.21 12.16
CA LEU A 222 10.69 2.46 11.03
C LEU A 222 12.22 2.58 10.93
N GLU A 223 12.78 3.77 11.16
CA GLU A 223 14.22 3.96 11.15
C GLU A 223 14.90 3.13 12.24
N SER A 224 14.40 3.22 13.47
CA SER A 224 14.93 2.46 14.61
C SER A 224 14.83 0.95 14.38
N GLY A 225 13.68 0.47 13.87
CA GLY A 225 13.48 -0.93 13.56
C GLY A 225 14.35 -1.41 12.39
N PHE A 226 14.71 -0.54 11.46
CA PHE A 226 15.59 -0.89 10.35
C PHE A 226 17.03 -1.13 10.82
N VAL A 227 17.50 -0.39 11.83
CA VAL A 227 18.76 -0.68 12.50
C VAL A 227 18.73 -2.05 13.17
N GLU A 228 17.68 -2.33 13.96
CA GLU A 228 17.52 -3.62 14.62
C GLU A 228 17.40 -4.80 13.63
N PHE A 229 16.76 -4.58 12.49
CA PHE A 229 16.69 -5.56 11.42
C PHE A 229 18.08 -5.91 10.88
N PHE A 230 18.95 -4.91 10.70
CA PHE A 230 20.32 -5.12 10.26
C PHE A 230 21.20 -5.83 11.31
N GLU A 231 20.93 -5.61 12.57
CA GLU A 231 21.63 -6.29 13.67
C GLU A 231 21.21 -7.77 13.83
N LYS A 232 19.92 -8.07 13.63
CA LYS A 232 19.32 -9.36 14.01
C LYS A 232 18.95 -10.25 12.83
N ALA A 233 18.15 -9.73 11.90
CA ALA A 233 17.51 -10.52 10.84
C ALA A 233 18.32 -10.56 9.52
N ALA A 234 18.90 -9.45 9.10
CA ALA A 234 19.66 -9.37 7.86
C ALA A 234 20.87 -10.33 7.83
N PRO A 235 21.65 -10.52 8.91
CA PRO A 235 22.77 -11.44 8.91
C PRO A 235 22.40 -12.91 8.67
N ALA A 236 21.16 -13.33 9.06
CA ALA A 236 20.71 -14.70 8.87
C ALA A 236 20.43 -15.03 7.39
N ASN A 237 20.07 -14.03 6.58
CA ASN A 237 19.81 -14.22 5.15
C ASN A 237 20.18 -12.94 4.35
N PRO A 238 21.48 -12.61 4.24
CA PRO A 238 21.93 -11.31 3.78
C PRO A 238 21.48 -10.96 2.35
N LEU A 239 21.29 -11.95 1.49
CA LEU A 239 20.89 -11.73 0.10
C LEU A 239 19.35 -11.60 -0.10
N LYS A 240 18.53 -12.10 0.85
CA LYS A 240 17.07 -12.22 0.66
C LYS A 240 16.24 -11.67 1.81
N ALA A 241 16.82 -11.35 2.98
CA ALA A 241 16.07 -10.79 4.11
C ALA A 241 15.33 -9.51 3.68
N GLU A 242 14.11 -9.34 4.14
CA GLU A 242 13.26 -8.18 3.87
C GLU A 242 12.72 -7.60 5.17
N TYR A 243 12.84 -6.29 5.30
CA TYR A 243 12.20 -5.48 6.33
C TYR A 243 10.79 -5.13 5.87
N LEU A 244 9.83 -5.96 6.25
CA LEU A 244 8.44 -5.86 5.78
C LEU A 244 7.59 -5.03 6.75
N LEU A 245 6.89 -4.04 6.23
CA LEU A 245 6.02 -3.13 6.99
C LEU A 245 5.03 -3.88 7.90
N PRO A 246 4.23 -4.87 7.43
CA PRO A 246 3.28 -5.56 8.28
C PRO A 246 3.94 -6.40 9.39
N ILE A 247 5.13 -6.95 9.15
CA ILE A 247 5.86 -7.71 10.17
C ILE A 247 6.36 -6.76 11.26
N TYR A 248 6.92 -5.63 10.88
CA TYR A 248 7.40 -4.65 11.86
C TYR A 248 6.25 -4.04 12.68
N ILE A 249 5.11 -3.75 12.05
CA ILE A 249 3.91 -3.31 12.80
C ILE A 249 3.49 -4.37 13.82
N ASP A 250 3.52 -5.65 13.45
CA ASP A 250 3.20 -6.75 14.35
C ASP A 250 4.18 -6.85 15.53
N GLU A 251 5.48 -6.69 15.29
CA GLU A 251 6.50 -6.62 16.34
C GLU A 251 6.24 -5.46 17.33
N LEU A 252 5.88 -4.28 16.80
CA LEU A 252 5.53 -3.12 17.62
C LEU A 252 4.24 -3.32 18.41
N LEU A 253 3.24 -3.99 17.82
CA LEU A 253 1.98 -4.34 18.47
C LEU A 253 2.24 -5.28 19.68
N HIS A 254 3.05 -6.33 19.50
CA HIS A 254 3.43 -7.24 20.57
C HIS A 254 4.30 -6.59 21.66
N ALA A 255 4.98 -5.50 21.33
CA ALA A 255 5.77 -4.70 22.27
C ALA A 255 4.95 -3.58 22.96
N ASP A 256 3.63 -3.54 22.76
CA ASP A 256 2.72 -2.49 23.25
C ASP A 256 3.14 -1.06 22.86
N LYS A 257 3.86 -0.90 21.74
CA LYS A 257 4.32 0.40 21.23
C LYS A 257 3.31 1.08 20.30
N VAL A 258 2.44 0.29 19.68
CA VAL A 258 1.39 0.78 18.77
C VAL A 258 0.07 0.08 19.04
N SER A 259 -1.03 0.72 18.67
CA SER A 259 -2.34 0.11 18.51
C SER A 259 -2.76 0.19 17.05
N VAL A 260 -3.44 -0.84 16.55
CA VAL A 260 -3.88 -0.86 15.16
C VAL A 260 -5.39 -1.08 15.10
N LYS A 261 -6.12 -0.07 14.68
CA LYS A 261 -7.56 -0.15 14.43
C LYS A 261 -7.81 -0.80 13.08
N VAL A 262 -8.59 -1.86 13.02
CA VAL A 262 -9.07 -2.44 11.78
C VAL A 262 -10.34 -1.70 11.35
N LEU A 263 -10.32 -1.10 10.18
CA LEU A 263 -11.43 -0.34 9.58
C LEU A 263 -12.10 -1.23 8.52
N PRO A 264 -13.27 -1.82 8.80
CA PRO A 264 -13.92 -2.71 7.85
C PRO A 264 -14.33 -1.96 6.58
N THR A 265 -14.11 -2.58 5.42
CA THR A 265 -14.62 -2.13 4.14
C THR A 265 -15.30 -3.25 3.39
N HIS A 266 -16.36 -2.93 2.64
CA HIS A 266 -17.08 -3.85 1.78
C HIS A 266 -16.61 -3.79 0.32
N ASP A 267 -15.63 -2.95 0.04
CA ASP A 267 -15.04 -2.83 -1.29
C ASP A 267 -14.49 -4.17 -1.79
N LYS A 268 -14.52 -4.35 -3.10
CA LYS A 268 -13.76 -5.40 -3.75
C LYS A 268 -12.31 -4.96 -3.90
N TRP A 269 -11.41 -5.84 -3.46
CA TRP A 269 -10.01 -5.73 -3.77
C TRP A 269 -9.69 -6.61 -4.97
N PHE A 270 -8.90 -6.11 -5.90
CA PHE A 270 -8.28 -6.91 -6.96
C PHE A 270 -6.99 -6.27 -7.43
N GLY A 271 -6.12 -7.10 -8.01
CA GLY A 271 -4.83 -6.70 -8.58
C GLY A 271 -4.39 -7.70 -9.63
N VAL A 272 -3.34 -7.40 -10.36
CA VAL A 272 -2.77 -8.30 -11.35
C VAL A 272 -1.73 -9.18 -10.67
N THR A 273 -2.17 -10.32 -10.13
CA THR A 273 -1.29 -11.33 -9.51
C THR A 273 -0.77 -12.31 -10.56
N TYR A 274 -1.62 -12.75 -11.46
CA TYR A 274 -1.35 -13.65 -12.58
C TYR A 274 -1.57 -12.92 -13.90
N ALA A 275 -0.91 -13.37 -14.98
CA ALA A 275 -1.11 -12.77 -16.30
C ALA A 275 -2.58 -12.87 -16.77
N GLU A 276 -3.25 -13.95 -16.37
CA GLU A 276 -4.65 -14.22 -16.65
C GLU A 276 -5.61 -13.25 -15.94
N ASP A 277 -5.20 -12.66 -14.82
CA ASP A 277 -6.01 -11.68 -14.08
C ASP A 277 -6.23 -10.39 -14.88
N LYS A 278 -5.34 -10.09 -15.83
CA LYS A 278 -5.39 -8.83 -16.59
C LYS A 278 -6.75 -8.57 -17.23
N GLN A 279 -7.34 -9.57 -17.90
CA GLN A 279 -8.63 -9.40 -18.57
C GLN A 279 -9.74 -9.22 -17.53
N THR A 280 -9.72 -9.98 -16.44
CA THR A 280 -10.68 -9.87 -15.34
C THR A 280 -10.64 -8.49 -14.69
N VAL A 281 -9.44 -7.90 -14.54
CA VAL A 281 -9.27 -6.54 -14.02
C VAL A 281 -9.83 -5.50 -14.98
N ILE A 282 -9.55 -5.61 -16.29
CA ILE A 282 -10.11 -4.71 -17.32
C ILE A 282 -11.64 -4.77 -17.31
N ASP A 283 -12.22 -5.98 -17.28
CA ASP A 283 -13.67 -6.18 -17.26
C ASP A 283 -14.30 -5.62 -15.97
N SER A 284 -13.59 -5.70 -14.84
CA SER A 284 -14.01 -5.14 -13.57
C SER A 284 -14.09 -3.61 -13.62
N PHE A 285 -13.07 -2.93 -14.16
CA PHE A 285 -13.10 -1.48 -14.35
C PHE A 285 -14.14 -1.04 -15.36
N ALA A 286 -14.30 -1.77 -16.48
CA ALA A 286 -15.36 -1.50 -17.44
C ALA A 286 -16.76 -1.56 -16.80
N ARG A 287 -16.98 -2.53 -15.90
CA ARG A 287 -18.23 -2.64 -15.12
C ARG A 287 -18.39 -1.48 -14.16
N LEU A 288 -17.35 -1.10 -13.39
CA LEU A 288 -17.40 0.03 -12.47
C LEU A 288 -17.75 1.35 -13.20
N VAL A 289 -17.24 1.54 -14.41
CA VAL A 289 -17.60 2.69 -15.26
C VAL A 289 -19.04 2.58 -15.74
N ALA A 290 -19.48 1.40 -16.19
CA ALA A 290 -20.86 1.18 -16.66
C ALA A 290 -21.88 1.36 -15.55
N ASP A 291 -21.57 0.94 -14.32
CA ASP A 291 -22.40 1.09 -13.12
C ASP A 291 -22.37 2.54 -12.57
N GLY A 292 -21.58 3.43 -13.16
CA GLY A 292 -21.47 4.84 -12.78
C GLY A 292 -20.65 5.12 -11.51
N VAL A 293 -19.89 4.13 -11.04
CA VAL A 293 -18.95 4.30 -9.90
C VAL A 293 -17.83 5.27 -10.29
N TYR A 294 -17.33 5.15 -11.52
CA TYR A 294 -16.36 6.07 -12.10
C TYR A 294 -16.90 6.73 -13.37
N LYS A 295 -16.45 7.95 -13.64
CA LYS A 295 -16.69 8.61 -14.91
C LYS A 295 -15.81 7.99 -16.00
N LYS A 296 -16.26 8.05 -17.26
CA LYS A 296 -15.47 7.62 -18.40
C LYS A 296 -14.17 8.44 -18.53
N ASP A 297 -14.22 9.73 -18.23
CA ASP A 297 -13.06 10.59 -17.98
C ASP A 297 -12.86 10.64 -16.45
N LEU A 298 -11.94 9.82 -15.96
CA LEU A 298 -11.82 9.42 -14.55
C LEU A 298 -11.79 10.61 -13.58
N PHE A 299 -11.01 11.65 -13.89
CA PHE A 299 -10.81 12.78 -12.99
C PHE A 299 -11.80 13.93 -13.20
N SER A 300 -12.76 13.80 -14.12
CA SER A 300 -13.68 14.89 -14.50
C SER A 300 -14.70 15.25 -13.45
N ASP A 301 -14.96 14.39 -12.49
CA ASP A 301 -15.89 14.61 -11.37
C ASP A 301 -15.20 15.21 -10.13
N LEU A 302 -13.88 15.21 -10.05
CA LEU A 302 -13.14 15.85 -8.99
C LEU A 302 -13.17 17.39 -9.14
N LYS A 303 -13.46 18.07 -8.05
CA LYS A 303 -13.52 19.54 -8.01
C LYS A 303 -12.56 20.06 -6.96
N LYS A 304 -12.06 21.24 -7.24
CA LYS A 304 -11.25 22.03 -6.30
C LYS A 304 -12.07 22.52 -5.11
#